data_64fc6e7704b506dc0afda3865000c41d
#
_entry.id   64fc6e7704b506dc0afda3865000c41d
#
_cell.length_a   1.000
_cell.length_b   1.000
_cell.length_c   1.000
_cell.angle_alpha   90.00
_cell.angle_beta   90.00
_cell.angle_gamma   90.00
#
_symmetry.space_group_name_H-M   'P 1'
#
loop_
_entity.id
_entity.type
_entity.pdbx_description
1 polymer ?
#
loop_
_entity_poly.entity_id
_entity_poly.type
_entity_poly.pdbx_seq_one_letter_code
_entity_poly.pdbx_strand_id
1 'polypeptide(L)'
;MSIKILSFIFGTLMPISAFAALPYVGLYQTIDDETNTPKSIVQLYEYQDGDNTELAGRIVALYDANGVISETLENPTRVAEKVKNTPKMVGLDIIWDMAWDADDKEFSKGKIMDPKSGKIYSSVIWQDATDSLNVRGKIGPFGRTQKWNVMQATDLPDILQNIDTGDWAPTVRK
;
A
#
# COMPACT_ATOMS: atom_id res chain seq x y z
N MET A 1 2.42 -14.43 69.10
CA MET A 1 3.51 -14.53 68.09
C MET A 1 2.85 -14.69 66.74
N SER A 2 2.65 -13.57 66.02
CA SER A 2 1.87 -13.57 64.76
C SER A 2 2.81 -13.57 63.59
N ILE A 3 2.75 -14.62 62.77
CA ILE A 3 3.57 -14.76 61.55
C ILE A 3 2.82 -14.06 60.42
N LYS A 4 3.41 -12.99 59.87
CA LYS A 4 2.93 -12.33 58.68
C LYS A 4 3.51 -13.07 57.42
N ILE A 5 2.63 -13.72 56.68
CA ILE A 5 2.98 -14.32 55.38
C ILE A 5 3.00 -13.20 54.34
N LEU A 6 4.19 -12.92 53.80
CA LEU A 6 4.37 -11.98 52.72
C LEU A 6 4.22 -12.71 51.38
N SER A 7 3.04 -12.54 50.73
CA SER A 7 2.81 -13.09 49.37
C SER A 7 3.55 -12.26 48.33
N PHE A 8 4.57 -12.85 47.72
CA PHE A 8 5.24 -12.30 46.53
C PHE A 8 4.38 -12.63 45.30
N ILE A 9 3.77 -11.61 44.69
CA ILE A 9 3.13 -11.74 43.38
C ILE A 9 4.25 -11.62 42.33
N PHE A 10 4.61 -12.73 41.72
CA PHE A 10 5.51 -12.79 40.58
C PHE A 10 4.69 -12.41 39.34
N GLY A 11 4.73 -11.13 38.94
CA GLY A 11 4.17 -10.67 37.68
C GLY A 11 5.05 -11.14 36.54
N THR A 12 4.59 -12.12 35.77
CA THR A 12 5.21 -12.51 34.51
C THR A 12 5.00 -11.39 33.48
N LEU A 13 6.06 -10.58 33.24
CA LEU A 13 6.11 -9.72 32.06
C LEU A 13 6.17 -10.62 30.82
N MET A 14 5.07 -10.71 30.08
CA MET A 14 5.11 -11.28 28.74
C MET A 14 5.84 -10.30 27.83
N PRO A 15 6.83 -10.74 27.03
CA PRO A 15 7.45 -9.87 26.04
C PRO A 15 6.39 -9.53 25.00
N ILE A 16 6.09 -8.25 24.86
CA ILE A 16 5.33 -7.72 23.72
C ILE A 16 6.30 -7.82 22.53
N SER A 17 6.09 -8.81 21.67
CA SER A 17 6.77 -8.89 20.39
C SER A 17 6.29 -7.70 19.56
N ALA A 18 7.09 -6.65 19.48
CA ALA A 18 6.88 -5.60 18.51
C ALA A 18 7.16 -6.21 17.11
N PHE A 19 6.10 -6.46 16.35
CA PHE A 19 6.26 -6.74 14.92
C PHE A 19 6.90 -5.51 14.29
N ALA A 20 8.06 -5.69 13.66
CA ALA A 20 8.65 -4.62 12.87
C ALA A 20 7.73 -4.34 11.68
N ALA A 21 7.36 -3.07 11.48
CA ALA A 21 6.59 -2.65 10.32
C ALA A 21 7.30 -3.06 9.03
N LEU A 22 6.53 -3.50 8.03
CA LEU A 22 7.07 -3.81 6.72
C LEU A 22 7.69 -2.54 6.09
N PRO A 23 8.77 -2.67 5.31
CA PRO A 23 9.32 -1.53 4.59
C PRO A 23 8.32 -1.03 3.52
N TYR A 24 8.52 0.20 3.08
CA TYR A 24 7.76 0.85 1.99
C TYR A 24 6.28 1.14 2.29
N VAL A 25 5.80 0.98 3.53
CA VAL A 25 4.48 1.48 3.93
C VAL A 25 4.48 3.01 3.84
N GLY A 26 3.47 3.60 3.17
CA GLY A 26 3.40 5.05 2.99
C GLY A 26 2.67 5.49 1.73
N LEU A 27 2.75 6.77 1.43
CA LEU A 27 2.08 7.41 0.30
C LEU A 27 3.05 7.65 -0.85
N TYR A 28 2.61 7.30 -2.05
CA TYR A 28 3.40 7.37 -3.27
C TYR A 28 2.61 8.02 -4.41
N GLN A 29 3.25 8.98 -5.07
CA GLN A 29 2.72 9.57 -6.28
C GLN A 29 3.08 8.70 -7.49
N THR A 30 2.08 8.28 -8.24
CA THR A 30 2.26 7.60 -9.51
C THR A 30 2.32 8.60 -10.65
N ILE A 31 3.15 8.32 -11.64
CA ILE A 31 3.34 9.17 -12.84
C ILE A 31 2.75 8.45 -14.04
N ASP A 32 2.04 9.16 -14.87
CA ASP A 32 1.58 8.65 -16.16
C ASP A 32 2.76 8.57 -17.13
N ASP A 33 3.04 7.38 -17.65
CA ASP A 33 4.23 7.12 -18.48
C ASP A 33 4.16 7.75 -19.88
N GLU A 34 2.97 8.13 -20.33
CA GLU A 34 2.78 8.74 -21.67
C GLU A 34 2.94 10.26 -21.60
N THR A 35 2.42 10.86 -20.52
CA THR A 35 2.40 12.32 -20.36
C THR A 35 3.45 12.86 -19.40
N ASN A 36 4.06 11.97 -18.60
CA ASN A 36 4.99 12.30 -17.52
C ASN A 36 4.38 13.25 -16.46
N THR A 37 3.07 13.16 -16.26
CA THR A 37 2.32 13.98 -15.27
C THR A 37 1.85 13.14 -14.08
N PRO A 38 1.63 13.75 -12.90
CA PRO A 38 1.02 13.07 -11.76
C PRO A 38 -0.33 12.46 -12.13
N LYS A 39 -0.56 11.21 -11.72
CA LYS A 39 -1.78 10.45 -12.05
C LYS A 39 -2.62 10.11 -10.84
N SER A 40 -1.99 9.55 -9.82
CA SER A 40 -2.68 9.15 -8.58
C SER A 40 -1.74 9.18 -7.38
N ILE A 41 -2.32 9.15 -6.19
CA ILE A 41 -1.62 8.84 -4.96
C ILE A 41 -2.09 7.46 -4.50
N VAL A 42 -1.14 6.58 -4.21
CA VAL A 42 -1.36 5.23 -3.70
C VAL A 42 -0.82 5.15 -2.28
N GLN A 43 -1.66 4.71 -1.35
CA GLN A 43 -1.24 4.30 -0.01
C GLN A 43 -0.82 2.84 -0.06
N LEU A 44 0.46 2.55 0.17
CA LEU A 44 0.92 1.20 0.49
C LEU A 44 0.68 0.94 1.98
N TYR A 45 0.10 -0.21 2.31
CA TYR A 45 -0.29 -0.57 3.66
C TYR A 45 -0.11 -2.06 3.93
N GLU A 46 0.07 -2.40 5.20
CA GLU A 46 0.12 -3.79 5.67
C GLU A 46 -1.29 -4.34 5.91
N TYR A 47 -1.45 -5.63 5.67
CA TYR A 47 -2.66 -6.36 6.09
C TYR A 47 -2.31 -7.79 6.45
N GLN A 48 -3.19 -8.46 7.22
CA GLN A 48 -3.03 -9.85 7.59
C GLN A 48 -3.73 -10.76 6.58
N ASP A 49 -3.02 -11.78 6.06
CA ASP A 49 -3.58 -12.89 5.30
C ASP A 49 -3.23 -14.21 5.98
N GLY A 50 -4.14 -14.71 6.82
CA GLY A 50 -3.85 -15.81 7.72
C GLY A 50 -2.74 -15.44 8.71
N ASP A 51 -1.67 -16.21 8.71
CA ASP A 51 -0.50 -16.00 9.58
C ASP A 51 0.56 -15.06 8.96
N ASN A 52 0.35 -14.57 7.73
CA ASN A 52 1.30 -13.73 7.03
C ASN A 52 0.90 -12.26 7.09
N THR A 53 1.91 -11.39 7.25
CA THR A 53 1.75 -9.96 7.00
C THR A 53 2.20 -9.66 5.59
N GLU A 54 1.33 -9.08 4.79
CA GLU A 54 1.56 -8.77 3.38
C GLU A 54 1.37 -7.28 3.11
N LEU A 55 1.92 -6.80 1.97
CA LEU A 55 1.74 -5.43 1.52
C LEU A 55 0.67 -5.37 0.44
N ALA A 56 -0.19 -4.35 0.55
CA ALA A 56 -1.16 -3.97 -0.45
C ALA A 56 -1.07 -2.48 -0.79
N GLY A 57 -1.77 -2.06 -1.85
CA GLY A 57 -1.77 -0.67 -2.28
C GLY A 57 -3.11 -0.21 -2.81
N ARG A 58 -3.65 0.87 -2.22
CA ARG A 58 -4.94 1.48 -2.53
C ARG A 58 -4.79 2.86 -3.10
N ILE A 59 -5.50 3.16 -4.18
CA ILE A 59 -5.60 4.53 -4.70
C ILE A 59 -6.38 5.37 -3.69
N VAL A 60 -5.76 6.43 -3.17
CA VAL A 60 -6.37 7.33 -2.17
C VAL A 60 -6.66 8.71 -2.73
N ALA A 61 -6.04 9.09 -3.85
CA ALA A 61 -6.34 10.32 -4.56
C ALA A 61 -6.04 10.20 -6.06
N LEU A 62 -6.69 11.04 -6.85
CA LEU A 62 -6.44 11.17 -8.28
C LEU A 62 -6.17 12.62 -8.64
N TYR A 63 -5.27 12.81 -9.59
CA TYR A 63 -5.00 14.12 -10.18
C TYR A 63 -5.89 14.38 -11.40
N ASP A 64 -6.14 15.65 -11.68
CA ASP A 64 -6.70 16.12 -12.95
C ASP A 64 -5.62 16.34 -14.02
N ALA A 65 -6.02 16.80 -15.20
CA ALA A 65 -5.10 17.09 -16.30
C ALA A 65 -4.12 18.24 -16.03
N ASN A 66 -4.39 19.07 -15.02
CA ASN A 66 -3.53 20.18 -14.61
C ASN A 66 -2.55 19.77 -13.50
N GLY A 67 -2.57 18.51 -13.06
CA GLY A 67 -1.71 18.03 -11.97
C GLY A 67 -2.19 18.46 -10.60
N VAL A 68 -3.49 18.77 -10.44
CA VAL A 68 -4.10 19.11 -9.16
C VAL A 68 -4.90 17.92 -8.63
N ILE A 69 -4.84 17.65 -7.33
CA ILE A 69 -5.67 16.61 -6.70
C ILE A 69 -7.13 16.99 -6.85
N SER A 70 -7.89 16.16 -7.57
CA SER A 70 -9.29 16.39 -7.92
C SER A 70 -10.25 15.43 -7.22
N GLU A 71 -9.77 14.29 -6.74
CA GLU A 71 -10.56 13.29 -6.01
C GLU A 71 -9.75 12.71 -4.86
N THR A 72 -10.44 12.45 -3.75
CA THR A 72 -9.90 11.79 -2.56
C THR A 72 -10.89 10.72 -2.06
N LEU A 73 -10.58 10.03 -0.97
CA LEU A 73 -11.47 9.05 -0.34
C LEU A 73 -12.84 9.64 0.08
N GLU A 74 -12.92 10.96 0.30
CA GLU A 74 -14.18 11.62 0.66
C GLU A 74 -15.09 11.92 -0.54
N ASN A 75 -14.51 12.11 -1.74
CA ASN A 75 -15.25 12.52 -2.92
C ASN A 75 -14.90 11.69 -4.18
N PRO A 76 -14.95 10.35 -4.15
CA PRO A 76 -14.62 9.49 -5.27
C PRO A 76 -15.68 9.63 -6.39
N THR A 77 -15.28 10.01 -7.59
CA THR A 77 -16.20 10.18 -8.73
C THR A 77 -15.89 9.25 -9.89
N ARG A 78 -14.64 9.18 -10.35
CA ARG A 78 -14.23 8.34 -11.49
C ARG A 78 -14.39 6.85 -11.20
N VAL A 79 -14.85 6.11 -12.22
CA VAL A 79 -15.16 4.69 -12.17
C VAL A 79 -14.13 3.89 -12.95
N ALA A 80 -13.72 2.74 -12.43
CA ALA A 80 -12.87 1.77 -13.12
C ALA A 80 -13.76 0.86 -13.99
N GLU A 81 -14.16 1.33 -15.17
CA GLU A 81 -15.17 0.70 -16.05
C GLU A 81 -14.81 -0.73 -16.50
N LYS A 82 -13.52 -1.04 -16.58
CA LYS A 82 -13.02 -2.35 -17.02
C LYS A 82 -12.76 -3.33 -15.85
N VAL A 83 -12.97 -2.87 -14.63
CA VAL A 83 -12.84 -3.69 -13.43
C VAL A 83 -14.20 -4.29 -13.08
N LYS A 84 -14.23 -5.55 -12.67
CA LYS A 84 -15.47 -6.24 -12.24
C LYS A 84 -16.21 -5.41 -11.20
N ASN A 85 -17.52 -5.29 -11.34
CA ASN A 85 -18.41 -4.48 -10.51
C ASN A 85 -18.20 -2.96 -10.64
N THR A 86 -17.41 -2.49 -11.58
CA THR A 86 -17.18 -1.07 -11.89
C THR A 86 -16.98 -0.20 -10.64
N PRO A 87 -15.99 -0.51 -9.78
CA PRO A 87 -15.76 0.24 -8.55
C PRO A 87 -15.28 1.66 -8.84
N LYS A 88 -15.34 2.54 -7.83
CA LYS A 88 -14.65 3.82 -7.89
C LYS A 88 -13.13 3.61 -7.97
N MET A 89 -12.42 4.45 -8.72
CA MET A 89 -10.97 4.40 -8.81
C MET A 89 -10.31 4.75 -7.48
N VAL A 90 -10.76 5.82 -6.82
CA VAL A 90 -10.36 6.11 -5.45
C VAL A 90 -11.04 5.12 -4.50
N GLY A 91 -10.27 4.50 -3.63
CA GLY A 91 -10.68 3.39 -2.78
C GLY A 91 -10.39 2.01 -3.37
N LEU A 92 -9.92 1.92 -4.64
CA LEU A 92 -9.60 0.67 -5.31
C LEU A 92 -8.20 0.18 -4.91
N ASP A 93 -8.12 -1.07 -4.46
CA ASP A 93 -6.84 -1.75 -4.26
C ASP A 93 -6.29 -2.18 -5.63
N ILE A 94 -5.10 -1.71 -5.96
CA ILE A 94 -4.43 -2.03 -7.21
C ILE A 94 -3.19 -2.91 -7.02
N ILE A 95 -2.74 -3.08 -5.79
CA ILE A 95 -1.64 -3.99 -5.40
C ILE A 95 -2.14 -4.86 -4.26
N TRP A 96 -1.80 -6.17 -4.27
CA TRP A 96 -2.13 -7.12 -3.20
C TRP A 96 -1.24 -8.36 -3.23
N ASP A 97 -1.27 -9.15 -2.16
CA ASP A 97 -0.54 -10.40 -1.94
C ASP A 97 0.99 -10.24 -2.09
N MET A 98 1.52 -9.08 -1.71
CA MET A 98 2.96 -8.80 -1.84
C MET A 98 3.72 -9.30 -0.59
N ALA A 99 4.50 -10.35 -0.76
CA ALA A 99 5.35 -10.91 0.29
C ALA A 99 6.74 -10.23 0.30
N TRP A 100 7.24 -9.91 1.51
CA TRP A 100 8.58 -9.37 1.67
C TRP A 100 9.64 -10.46 1.53
N ASP A 101 10.65 -10.20 0.71
CA ASP A 101 11.87 -10.97 0.60
C ASP A 101 13.03 -10.17 1.20
N ALA A 102 13.53 -10.64 2.34
CA ALA A 102 14.58 -9.93 3.08
C ALA A 102 15.96 -10.08 2.42
N ASP A 103 16.20 -11.15 1.69
CA ASP A 103 17.47 -11.41 1.02
C ASP A 103 17.63 -10.52 -0.21
N ASP A 104 16.58 -10.40 -1.01
CA ASP A 104 16.55 -9.55 -2.21
C ASP A 104 16.13 -8.10 -1.90
N LYS A 105 15.63 -7.82 -0.68
CA LYS A 105 15.10 -6.52 -0.24
C LYS A 105 14.02 -5.98 -1.17
N GLU A 106 13.10 -6.86 -1.55
CA GLU A 106 11.98 -6.54 -2.43
C GLU A 106 10.69 -7.17 -1.95
N PHE A 107 9.56 -6.60 -2.38
CA PHE A 107 8.28 -7.29 -2.34
C PHE A 107 8.05 -8.03 -3.64
N SER A 108 7.65 -9.30 -3.56
CA SER A 108 7.41 -10.15 -4.73
C SER A 108 6.20 -11.07 -4.51
N LYS A 109 5.94 -11.96 -5.50
CA LYS A 109 4.86 -12.97 -5.50
C LYS A 109 3.44 -12.40 -5.54
N GLY A 110 3.26 -11.11 -5.40
CA GLY A 110 1.96 -10.45 -5.45
C GLY A 110 1.51 -10.03 -6.84
N LYS A 111 0.48 -9.19 -6.86
CA LYS A 111 -0.21 -8.74 -8.07
C LYS A 111 -0.31 -7.22 -8.11
N ILE A 112 -0.36 -6.70 -9.33
CA ILE A 112 -0.74 -5.33 -9.62
C ILE A 112 -1.79 -5.30 -10.73
N MET A 113 -2.79 -4.44 -10.60
CA MET A 113 -3.85 -4.24 -11.58
C MET A 113 -3.73 -2.85 -12.22
N ASP A 114 -3.89 -2.79 -13.52
CA ASP A 114 -4.14 -1.54 -14.22
C ASP A 114 -5.63 -1.20 -14.15
N PRO A 115 -6.04 -0.15 -13.43
CA PRO A 115 -7.45 0.18 -13.26
C PRO A 115 -8.14 0.67 -14.54
N LYS A 116 -7.37 1.13 -15.56
CA LYS A 116 -7.92 1.54 -16.86
C LYS A 116 -8.35 0.33 -17.71
N SER A 117 -7.58 -0.75 -17.67
CA SER A 117 -7.84 -1.95 -18.49
C SER A 117 -8.42 -3.13 -17.71
N GLY A 118 -8.36 -3.11 -16.37
CA GLY A 118 -8.71 -4.24 -15.51
C GLY A 118 -7.73 -5.42 -15.58
N LYS A 119 -6.61 -5.26 -16.30
CA LYS A 119 -5.61 -6.32 -16.44
C LYS A 119 -4.75 -6.44 -15.19
N ILE A 120 -4.51 -7.70 -14.81
CA ILE A 120 -3.72 -8.07 -13.62
C ILE A 120 -2.39 -8.66 -14.06
N TYR A 121 -1.32 -8.26 -13.39
CA TYR A 121 0.06 -8.66 -13.65
C TYR A 121 0.69 -9.21 -12.37
N SER A 122 1.71 -10.07 -12.48
CA SER A 122 2.59 -10.34 -11.34
C SER A 122 3.41 -9.10 -11.03
N SER A 123 3.65 -8.82 -9.75
CA SER A 123 4.34 -7.59 -9.33
C SER A 123 5.60 -7.85 -8.54
N VAL A 124 6.56 -6.93 -8.69
CA VAL A 124 7.75 -6.79 -7.84
C VAL A 124 7.91 -5.32 -7.50
N ILE A 125 8.24 -5.03 -6.22
CA ILE A 125 8.45 -3.66 -5.71
C ILE A 125 9.78 -3.62 -4.97
N TRP A 126 10.66 -2.69 -5.33
CA TRP A 126 11.94 -2.48 -4.66
C TRP A 126 12.31 -1.00 -4.64
N GLN A 127 13.30 -0.65 -3.83
CA GLN A 127 13.79 0.71 -3.69
C GLN A 127 15.28 0.79 -3.98
N ASP A 128 15.66 1.60 -4.97
CA ASP A 128 17.06 1.91 -5.27
C ASP A 128 17.50 3.24 -4.61
N ALA A 129 16.54 4.16 -4.40
CA ALA A 129 16.77 5.48 -3.83
C ALA A 129 15.67 5.82 -2.81
N THR A 130 15.98 6.65 -1.82
CA THR A 130 15.06 6.96 -0.70
C THR A 130 13.85 7.80 -1.10
N ASP A 131 13.86 8.41 -2.28
CA ASP A 131 12.81 9.30 -2.80
C ASP A 131 11.80 8.61 -3.72
N SER A 132 12.03 7.34 -4.07
CA SER A 132 11.17 6.64 -5.02
C SER A 132 11.17 5.12 -4.85
N LEU A 133 10.08 4.48 -5.27
CA LEU A 133 9.95 3.04 -5.45
C LEU A 133 9.93 2.67 -6.93
N ASN A 134 10.52 1.54 -7.26
CA ASN A 134 10.32 0.86 -8.52
C ASN A 134 9.17 -0.15 -8.37
N VAL A 135 8.15 -0.02 -9.19
CA VAL A 135 6.99 -0.91 -9.22
C VAL A 135 6.91 -1.55 -10.60
N ARG A 136 7.13 -2.85 -10.68
CA ARG A 136 7.17 -3.59 -11.94
C ARG A 136 6.02 -4.57 -12.06
N GLY A 137 5.18 -4.37 -13.09
CA GLY A 137 4.21 -5.37 -13.54
C GLY A 137 4.82 -6.29 -14.60
N LYS A 138 4.59 -7.61 -14.51
CA LYS A 138 5.15 -8.63 -15.41
C LYS A 138 4.09 -9.53 -16.00
N ILE A 139 4.25 -9.86 -17.32
CA ILE A 139 3.56 -10.97 -17.99
C ILE A 139 4.63 -11.86 -18.61
N GLY A 140 4.83 -13.06 -18.06
CA GLY A 140 5.93 -13.93 -18.50
C GLY A 140 7.29 -13.22 -18.38
N PRO A 141 8.13 -13.25 -19.45
CA PRO A 141 9.44 -12.59 -19.44
C PRO A 141 9.37 -11.07 -19.63
N PHE A 142 8.23 -10.55 -20.06
CA PHE A 142 8.04 -9.12 -20.30
C PHE A 142 7.55 -8.40 -19.07
N GLY A 143 7.98 -7.15 -18.87
CA GLY A 143 7.54 -6.33 -17.75
C GLY A 143 7.79 -4.86 -18.01
N ARG A 144 6.97 -4.01 -17.35
CA ARG A 144 7.13 -2.57 -17.34
C ARG A 144 7.37 -2.11 -15.92
N THR A 145 8.39 -1.31 -15.72
CA THR A 145 8.72 -0.69 -14.43
C THR A 145 8.26 0.75 -14.45
N GLN A 146 7.55 1.15 -13.40
CA GLN A 146 7.20 2.54 -13.11
C GLN A 146 8.00 3.01 -11.90
N LYS A 147 8.35 4.27 -11.87
CA LYS A 147 8.94 4.92 -10.71
C LYS A 147 7.84 5.70 -9.99
N TRP A 148 7.62 5.40 -8.70
CA TRP A 148 6.64 6.06 -7.85
C TRP A 148 7.37 6.94 -6.85
N ASN A 149 7.05 8.22 -6.79
CA ASN A 149 7.72 9.18 -5.92
C ASN A 149 7.17 9.08 -4.49
N VAL A 150 8.06 9.04 -3.50
CA VAL A 150 7.67 9.12 -2.09
C VAL A 150 7.03 10.48 -1.83
N MET A 151 5.85 10.48 -1.19
CA MET A 151 5.18 11.71 -0.78
C MET A 151 5.52 12.04 0.67
N GLN A 152 5.89 13.30 0.92
CA GLN A 152 6.07 13.80 2.29
C GLN A 152 4.72 14.30 2.80
N ALA A 153 4.44 14.11 4.09
CA ALA A 153 3.19 14.57 4.70
C ALA A 153 2.94 16.07 4.49
N THR A 154 3.99 16.89 4.47
CA THR A 154 3.94 18.34 4.22
C THR A 154 3.43 18.71 2.82
N ASP A 155 3.53 17.81 1.85
CA ASP A 155 3.15 18.03 0.45
C ASP A 155 1.71 17.59 0.15
N LEU A 156 1.01 17.08 1.18
CA LEU A 156 -0.30 16.48 1.06
C LEU A 156 -1.39 17.35 1.69
N PRO A 157 -2.60 17.37 1.13
CA PRO A 157 -3.78 17.89 1.81
C PRO A 157 -4.00 17.16 3.14
N ASP A 158 -4.52 17.85 4.15
CA ASP A 158 -4.74 17.35 5.52
C ASP A 158 -5.45 15.99 5.53
N ILE A 159 -6.41 15.78 4.64
CA ILE A 159 -7.18 14.54 4.49
C ILE A 159 -6.33 13.31 4.16
N LEU A 160 -5.17 13.50 3.54
CA LEU A 160 -4.24 12.42 3.16
C LEU A 160 -3.11 12.24 4.16
N GLN A 161 -2.92 13.16 5.12
CA GLN A 161 -1.80 13.11 6.06
C GLN A 161 -1.98 12.04 7.16
N ASN A 162 -3.24 11.69 7.50
CA ASN A 162 -3.56 10.81 8.62
C ASN A 162 -4.57 9.73 8.21
N ILE A 163 -4.27 8.99 7.15
CA ILE A 163 -5.13 7.88 6.72
C ILE A 163 -4.96 6.71 7.69
N ASP A 164 -6.05 6.32 8.36
CA ASP A 164 -6.07 5.10 9.16
C ASP A 164 -6.21 3.88 8.23
N THR A 165 -5.20 3.03 8.22
CA THR A 165 -5.14 1.81 7.42
C THR A 165 -5.30 0.54 8.24
N GLY A 166 -5.53 0.63 9.56
CA GLY A 166 -5.48 -0.49 10.49
C GLY A 166 -6.45 -1.63 10.17
N ASP A 167 -7.63 -1.29 9.63
CA ASP A 167 -8.65 -2.28 9.25
C ASP A 167 -8.70 -2.56 7.74
N TRP A 168 -7.70 -2.08 6.99
CA TRP A 168 -7.70 -2.28 5.54
C TRP A 168 -7.27 -3.70 5.16
N ALA A 169 -8.02 -4.26 4.21
CA ALA A 169 -7.64 -5.48 3.49
C ALA A 169 -8.02 -5.31 2.01
N PRO A 170 -7.29 -5.94 1.07
CA PRO A 170 -7.59 -5.83 -0.35
C PRO A 170 -8.98 -6.38 -0.67
N THR A 171 -9.80 -5.57 -1.35
CA THR A 171 -11.17 -5.92 -1.75
C THR A 171 -11.21 -6.64 -3.10
N VAL A 172 -10.15 -6.55 -3.89
CA VAL A 172 -10.01 -7.17 -5.22
C VAL A 172 -9.14 -8.41 -5.09
N ARG A 173 -9.74 -9.49 -4.62
CA ARG A 173 -9.11 -10.82 -4.65
C ARG A 173 -9.85 -11.67 -5.68
N LYS A 174 -9.17 -12.04 -6.81
CA LYS A 174 -9.59 -12.95 -7.89
C LYS A 174 -10.74 -12.49 -8.78
#